data_d2d13d3a70514826fec0a95a5dfcf10f
#
_entry.id   d2d13d3a70514826fec0a95a5dfcf10f
#
_cell.length_a   1.000
_cell.length_b   1.000
_cell.length_c   1.000
_cell.angle_alpha   90.00
_cell.angle_beta   90.00
_cell.angle_gamma   90.00
#
_symmetry.space_group_name_H-M   'P 1'
#
loop_
_entity.id
_entity.type
_entity.pdbx_description
1 polymer ?
#
loop_
_entity_poly.entity_id
_entity_poly.type
_entity_poly.pdbx_seq_one_letter_code
_entity_poly.pdbx_strand_id
1 'polypeptide(L)'
;MFVYSIKSRQIKLFLLLAFVVVTAISLFVLSRESTDVANNDKSNIKASTESERLSFISQFGWEVDEDPIEVCEVIIPTEFDETYTQYNEIQTKQGFDLKNYSGMRVKRWTYSVKNYPGYENKNYIRI
;
A
#
# COMPACT_ATOMS: atom_id res chain seq x y z
N MET A 1 -29.09 36.91 -39.96
CA MET A 1 -29.59 36.68 -38.59
C MET A 1 -30.37 35.39 -38.60
N PHE A 2 -29.76 34.29 -38.13
CA PHE A 2 -30.42 32.98 -38.14
C PHE A 2 -31.09 32.77 -36.78
N VAL A 3 -32.41 32.74 -36.75
CA VAL A 3 -33.20 32.44 -35.55
C VAL A 3 -33.44 30.94 -35.51
N TYR A 4 -32.71 30.22 -34.68
CA TYR A 4 -32.96 28.81 -34.40
C TYR A 4 -34.09 28.68 -33.34
N SER A 5 -35.27 28.30 -33.80
CA SER A 5 -36.38 27.94 -32.91
C SER A 5 -36.22 26.49 -32.47
N ILE A 6 -35.57 26.27 -31.31
CA ILE A 6 -35.49 24.95 -30.73
C ILE A 6 -36.78 24.68 -29.95
N LYS A 7 -37.54 23.64 -30.34
CA LYS A 7 -38.75 23.20 -29.64
C LYS A 7 -38.42 22.92 -28.17
N SER A 8 -39.14 23.55 -27.23
CA SER A 8 -38.89 23.44 -25.77
C SER A 8 -38.80 22.00 -25.25
N ARG A 9 -39.42 21.05 -25.95
CA ARG A 9 -39.36 19.62 -25.64
C ARG A 9 -37.97 19.02 -25.91
N GLN A 10 -37.26 19.47 -26.91
CA GLN A 10 -35.90 19.02 -27.22
C GLN A 10 -34.90 19.59 -26.23
N ILE A 11 -35.10 20.83 -25.78
CA ILE A 11 -34.25 21.45 -24.74
C ILE A 11 -34.34 20.65 -23.41
N LYS A 12 -35.56 20.27 -23.01
CA LYS A 12 -35.77 19.45 -21.81
C LYS A 12 -35.12 18.08 -21.93
N LEU A 13 -35.17 17.46 -23.12
CA LEU A 13 -34.52 16.17 -23.36
C LEU A 13 -32.98 16.28 -23.30
N PHE A 14 -32.41 17.35 -23.89
CA PHE A 14 -30.96 17.63 -23.82
C PHE A 14 -30.48 17.90 -22.38
N LEU A 15 -31.24 18.67 -21.59
CA LEU A 15 -30.92 18.93 -20.19
C LEU A 15 -30.99 17.65 -19.36
N LEU A 16 -31.94 16.78 -19.59
CA LEU A 16 -32.08 15.51 -18.92
C LEU A 16 -30.91 14.57 -19.25
N LEU A 17 -30.53 14.53 -20.54
CA LEU A 17 -29.40 13.70 -20.99
C LEU A 17 -28.08 14.23 -20.44
N ALA A 18 -27.87 15.55 -20.43
CA ALA A 18 -26.70 16.18 -19.81
C ALA A 18 -26.62 15.88 -18.30
N PHE A 19 -27.74 15.91 -17.58
CA PHE A 19 -27.81 15.58 -16.17
C PHE A 19 -27.44 14.12 -15.91
N VAL A 20 -27.93 13.18 -16.74
CA VAL A 20 -27.58 11.75 -16.63
C VAL A 20 -26.09 11.53 -16.89
N VAL A 21 -25.49 12.20 -17.86
CA VAL A 21 -24.05 12.09 -18.14
C VAL A 21 -23.22 12.64 -16.98
N VAL A 22 -23.58 13.79 -16.43
CA VAL A 22 -22.87 14.38 -15.27
C VAL A 22 -22.98 13.48 -14.05
N THR A 23 -24.14 12.90 -13.76
CA THR A 23 -24.29 11.97 -12.64
C THR A 23 -23.50 10.67 -12.85
N ALA A 24 -23.46 10.14 -14.06
CA ALA A 24 -22.68 8.96 -14.40
C ALA A 24 -21.16 9.22 -14.23
N ILE A 25 -20.67 10.38 -14.69
CA ILE A 25 -19.27 10.78 -14.51
C ILE A 25 -18.96 10.98 -13.02
N SER A 26 -19.86 11.62 -12.27
CA SER A 26 -19.68 11.82 -10.83
C SER A 26 -19.59 10.50 -10.07
N LEU A 27 -20.48 9.53 -10.37
CA LEU A 27 -20.44 8.19 -9.79
C LEU A 27 -19.18 7.43 -10.20
N PHE A 28 -18.72 7.60 -11.43
CA PHE A 28 -17.49 6.96 -11.91
C PHE A 28 -16.22 7.54 -11.25
N VAL A 29 -16.19 8.85 -11.01
CA VAL A 29 -15.09 9.51 -10.28
C VAL A 29 -15.11 9.10 -8.80
N LEU A 30 -16.28 9.08 -8.14
CA LEU A 30 -16.39 8.60 -6.77
C LEU A 30 -16.02 7.11 -6.63
N SER A 31 -16.31 6.28 -7.65
CA SER A 31 -15.90 4.88 -7.66
C SER A 31 -14.39 4.70 -7.81
N ARG A 32 -13.68 5.69 -8.38
CA ARG A 32 -12.20 5.64 -8.50
C ARG A 32 -11.47 6.09 -7.24
N GLU A 33 -12.09 6.87 -6.37
CA GLU A 33 -11.50 7.27 -5.09
C GLU A 33 -11.73 6.25 -3.97
N SER A 34 -12.42 5.15 -4.24
CA SER A 34 -12.61 4.06 -3.28
C SER A 34 -11.64 2.90 -3.50
N THR A 35 -10.47 3.16 -4.06
CA THR A 35 -9.38 2.20 -4.02
C THR A 35 -8.47 2.58 -2.86
N ASP A 36 -8.62 1.80 -1.79
CA ASP A 36 -7.64 1.50 -0.76
C ASP A 36 -7.33 2.56 0.29
N VAL A 37 -8.34 2.86 1.12
CA VAL A 37 -8.04 3.16 2.51
C VAL A 37 -8.72 2.11 3.38
N ALA A 38 -7.88 1.20 3.90
CA ALA A 38 -8.15 0.32 5.03
C ALA A 38 -9.32 -0.69 4.89
N ASN A 39 -9.18 -1.64 4.00
CA ASN A 39 -9.57 -2.99 4.40
C ASN A 39 -8.44 -3.51 5.29
N ASN A 40 -8.71 -3.52 6.58
CA ASN A 40 -7.97 -4.26 7.59
C ASN A 40 -8.32 -5.75 7.45
N ASP A 41 -8.31 -6.24 6.21
CA ASP A 41 -8.09 -7.64 5.96
C ASP A 41 -6.68 -7.89 6.46
N LYS A 42 -6.54 -8.82 7.39
CA LYS A 42 -5.28 -9.48 7.70
C LYS A 42 -4.76 -9.99 6.37
N SER A 43 -4.12 -9.11 5.63
CA SER A 43 -3.43 -9.48 4.41
C SER A 43 -2.52 -10.60 4.86
N ASN A 44 -2.69 -11.75 4.27
CA ASN A 44 -1.87 -12.93 4.48
C ASN A 44 -0.50 -12.54 3.94
N ILE A 45 0.24 -11.76 4.77
CA ILE A 45 1.52 -11.17 4.40
C ILE A 45 2.50 -12.32 4.30
N LYS A 46 2.59 -12.86 3.11
CA LYS A 46 3.56 -13.89 2.77
C LYS A 46 4.82 -13.18 2.29
N ALA A 47 5.93 -13.52 2.88
CA ALA A 47 7.26 -13.05 2.49
C ALA A 47 8.25 -14.22 2.36
N SER A 48 7.73 -15.41 2.05
CA SER A 48 8.52 -16.63 1.97
C SER A 48 9.33 -16.69 0.68
N THR A 49 8.76 -16.25 -0.43
CA THR A 49 9.43 -16.19 -1.73
C THR A 49 9.96 -14.79 -1.99
N GLU A 50 10.90 -14.67 -2.93
CA GLU A 50 11.45 -13.39 -3.35
C GLU A 50 10.36 -12.48 -3.91
N SER A 51 9.54 -12.99 -4.82
CA SER A 51 8.44 -12.21 -5.41
C SER A 51 7.42 -11.73 -4.36
N GLU A 52 7.15 -12.52 -3.32
CA GLU A 52 6.28 -12.11 -2.21
C GLU A 52 6.91 -10.99 -1.39
N ARG A 53 8.23 -11.05 -1.13
CA ARG A 53 8.94 -9.98 -0.40
C ARG A 53 8.97 -8.67 -1.19
N LEU A 54 9.30 -8.73 -2.48
CA LEU A 54 9.30 -7.56 -3.36
C LEU A 54 7.90 -6.95 -3.48
N SER A 55 6.88 -7.79 -3.63
CA SER A 55 5.48 -7.35 -3.66
C SER A 55 5.05 -6.70 -2.34
N PHE A 56 5.48 -7.25 -1.20
CA PHE A 56 5.22 -6.67 0.11
C PHE A 56 5.86 -5.28 0.26
N ILE A 57 7.10 -5.10 -0.18
CA ILE A 57 7.79 -3.81 -0.12
C ILE A 57 7.12 -2.78 -1.04
N SER A 58 6.77 -3.19 -2.27
CA SER A 58 6.20 -2.30 -3.28
C SER A 58 4.82 -1.76 -2.91
N GLN A 59 4.03 -2.49 -2.11
CA GLN A 59 2.71 -2.01 -1.65
C GLN A 59 2.80 -0.73 -0.80
N PHE A 60 3.97 -0.47 -0.18
CA PHE A 60 4.24 0.77 0.57
C PHE A 60 4.87 1.87 -0.30
N GLY A 61 4.97 1.66 -1.62
CA GLY A 61 5.56 2.61 -2.55
C GLY A 61 7.07 2.61 -2.59
N TRP A 62 7.74 1.64 -1.97
CA TRP A 62 9.19 1.51 -2.00
C TRP A 62 9.66 0.70 -3.21
N GLU A 63 10.67 1.21 -3.90
CA GLU A 63 11.40 0.51 -4.95
C GLU A 63 12.74 0.03 -4.41
N VAL A 64 13.02 -1.25 -4.59
CA VAL A 64 14.27 -1.88 -4.12
C VAL A 64 14.95 -2.64 -5.25
N ASP A 65 16.21 -2.98 -5.05
CA ASP A 65 16.89 -3.95 -5.92
C ASP A 65 16.28 -5.34 -5.71
N GLU A 66 16.18 -6.14 -6.79
CA GLU A 66 15.65 -7.51 -6.69
C GLU A 66 16.54 -8.38 -5.80
N ASP A 67 17.85 -8.24 -5.96
CA ASP A 67 18.81 -8.95 -5.14
C ASP A 67 18.98 -8.29 -3.76
N PRO A 68 18.83 -9.04 -2.66
CA PRO A 68 19.10 -8.52 -1.33
C PRO A 68 20.61 -8.27 -1.14
N ILE A 69 20.95 -7.19 -0.49
CA ILE A 69 22.36 -6.87 -0.16
C ILE A 69 22.88 -7.70 1.02
N GLU A 70 21.97 -8.21 1.86
CA GLU A 70 22.31 -9.05 3.00
C GLU A 70 21.18 -10.03 3.29
N VAL A 71 21.55 -11.27 3.59
CA VAL A 71 20.64 -12.29 4.13
C VAL A 71 21.32 -12.91 5.34
N CYS A 72 20.71 -12.78 6.51
CA CYS A 72 21.25 -13.38 7.72
C CYS A 72 20.17 -14.09 8.54
N GLU A 73 20.58 -15.10 9.30
CA GLU A 73 19.72 -15.73 10.29
C GLU A 73 19.87 -15.00 11.62
N VAL A 74 18.74 -14.68 12.24
CA VAL A 74 18.67 -14.06 13.55
C VAL A 74 17.75 -14.88 14.46
N ILE A 75 18.03 -14.85 15.77
CA ILE A 75 17.13 -15.46 16.75
C ILE A 75 16.36 -14.33 17.41
N ILE A 76 15.04 -14.44 17.43
CA ILE A 76 14.20 -13.51 18.16
C ILE A 76 14.39 -13.79 19.65
N PRO A 77 14.73 -12.79 20.47
CA PRO A 77 15.00 -13.01 21.89
C PRO A 77 13.83 -13.70 22.60
N THR A 78 14.15 -14.54 23.57
CA THR A 78 13.12 -15.15 24.45
C THR A 78 12.61 -14.14 25.47
N GLU A 79 13.47 -13.23 25.89
CA GLU A 79 13.15 -12.13 26.79
C GLU A 79 13.37 -10.81 26.05
N PHE A 80 12.35 -9.96 26.06
CA PHE A 80 12.40 -8.66 25.41
C PHE A 80 12.88 -7.62 26.42
N ASP A 81 14.02 -7.01 26.16
CA ASP A 81 14.48 -5.81 26.85
C ASP A 81 13.59 -4.61 26.51
N GLU A 82 13.91 -3.44 27.07
CA GLU A 82 13.15 -2.22 26.83
C GLU A 82 13.10 -1.85 25.34
N THR A 83 14.22 -2.00 24.63
CA THR A 83 14.32 -1.69 23.19
C THR A 83 13.44 -2.60 22.35
N TYR A 84 13.52 -3.91 22.58
CA TYR A 84 12.68 -4.88 21.89
C TYR A 84 11.20 -4.70 22.24
N THR A 85 10.87 -4.34 23.46
CA THR A 85 9.50 -4.08 23.89
C THR A 85 8.92 -2.88 23.14
N GLN A 86 9.62 -1.73 23.10
CA GLN A 86 9.20 -0.55 22.35
C GLN A 86 9.05 -0.84 20.86
N TYR A 87 10.01 -1.57 20.28
CA TYR A 87 9.93 -1.97 18.88
C TYR A 87 8.70 -2.85 18.61
N ASN A 88 8.45 -3.85 19.48
CA ASN A 88 7.30 -4.72 19.32
C ASN A 88 5.95 -3.99 19.47
N GLU A 89 5.87 -2.97 20.32
CA GLU A 89 4.66 -2.14 20.44
C GLU A 89 4.31 -1.43 19.12
N ILE A 90 5.33 -0.93 18.40
CA ILE A 90 5.14 -0.31 17.09
C ILE A 90 4.66 -1.35 16.07
N GLN A 91 5.29 -2.53 16.07
CA GLN A 91 4.93 -3.62 15.17
C GLN A 91 3.52 -4.15 15.43
N THR A 92 3.13 -4.28 16.69
CA THR A 92 1.80 -4.76 17.09
C THR A 92 0.69 -3.85 16.60
N LYS A 93 0.93 -2.53 16.56
CA LYS A 93 -0.03 -1.56 15.98
C LYS A 93 -0.26 -1.80 14.47
N GLN A 94 0.68 -2.42 13.79
CA GLN A 94 0.61 -2.79 12.38
C GLN A 94 0.13 -4.24 12.16
N GLY A 95 -0.22 -4.95 13.23
CA GLY A 95 -0.68 -6.33 13.18
C GLY A 95 0.42 -7.38 13.28
N PHE A 96 1.68 -6.96 13.54
CA PHE A 96 2.81 -7.86 13.72
C PHE A 96 3.19 -7.94 15.20
N ASP A 97 3.21 -9.14 15.76
CA ASP A 97 3.65 -9.35 17.14
C ASP A 97 4.82 -10.33 17.17
N LEU A 98 6.01 -9.79 17.43
CA LEU A 98 7.24 -10.57 17.51
C LEU A 98 7.26 -11.54 18.70
N LYS A 99 6.48 -11.30 19.75
CA LYS A 99 6.40 -12.19 20.90
C LYS A 99 5.92 -13.58 20.50
N ASN A 100 5.08 -13.69 19.47
CA ASN A 100 4.61 -14.96 18.94
C ASN A 100 5.73 -15.81 18.32
N TYR A 101 6.88 -15.20 18.05
CA TYR A 101 8.05 -15.83 17.44
C TYR A 101 9.27 -15.86 18.37
N SER A 102 9.06 -15.59 19.65
CA SER A 102 10.10 -15.58 20.68
C SER A 102 10.89 -16.89 20.68
N GLY A 103 12.21 -16.79 20.68
CA GLY A 103 13.14 -17.92 20.62
C GLY A 103 13.27 -18.57 19.24
N MET A 104 12.48 -18.15 18.24
CA MET A 104 12.55 -18.72 16.89
C MET A 104 13.71 -18.15 16.09
N ARG A 105 14.29 -19.01 15.24
CA ARG A 105 15.27 -18.60 14.24
C ARG A 105 14.54 -18.18 12.98
N VAL A 106 14.80 -16.96 12.52
CA VAL A 106 14.20 -16.37 11.33
C VAL A 106 15.28 -15.85 10.38
N LYS A 107 14.96 -15.75 9.10
CA LYS A 107 15.83 -15.10 8.12
C LYS A 107 15.44 -13.63 8.02
N ARG A 108 16.44 -12.76 8.08
CA ARG A 108 16.31 -11.32 7.85
C ARG A 108 16.93 -10.99 6.50
N TRP A 109 16.13 -10.37 5.67
CA TRP A 109 16.52 -9.92 4.33
C TRP A 109 16.67 -8.41 4.34
N THR A 110 17.75 -7.90 3.79
CA THR A 110 18.04 -6.47 3.71
C THR A 110 18.13 -6.07 2.24
N TYR A 111 17.32 -5.11 1.82
CA TYR A 111 17.27 -4.59 0.45
C TYR A 111 17.67 -3.12 0.41
N SER A 112 18.37 -2.70 -0.65
CA SER A 112 18.68 -1.30 -0.93
C SER A 112 17.45 -0.59 -1.49
N VAL A 113 17.11 0.60 -0.98
CA VAL A 113 15.99 1.42 -1.44
C VAL A 113 16.47 2.39 -2.49
N LYS A 114 15.81 2.41 -3.67
CA LYS A 114 16.16 3.26 -4.81
C LYS A 114 15.52 4.63 -4.77
N ASN A 115 14.27 4.71 -4.30
CA ASN A 115 13.42 5.89 -4.41
C ASN A 115 13.25 6.68 -3.10
N TYR A 116 14.21 6.59 -2.17
CA TYR A 116 14.16 7.41 -0.96
C TYR A 116 14.60 8.84 -1.29
N PRO A 117 13.73 9.87 -1.08
CA PRO A 117 14.01 11.24 -1.50
C PRO A 117 15.30 11.80 -0.89
N GLY A 118 16.23 12.25 -1.74
CA GLY A 118 17.51 12.85 -1.34
C GLY A 118 18.59 11.88 -0.86
N TYR A 119 18.30 10.58 -0.82
CA TYR A 119 19.23 9.55 -0.35
C TYR A 119 19.11 8.27 -1.19
N GLU A 120 19.01 8.39 -2.51
CA GLU A 120 18.92 7.24 -3.42
C GLU A 120 20.09 6.28 -3.16
N ASN A 121 19.77 4.99 -3.04
CA ASN A 121 20.73 3.89 -2.80
C ASN A 121 21.55 3.98 -1.49
N LYS A 122 21.12 4.80 -0.51
CA LYS A 122 21.80 4.91 0.80
C LYS A 122 20.95 4.38 1.96
N ASN A 123 19.70 4.03 1.71
CA ASN A 123 18.79 3.51 2.70
C ASN A 123 18.45 2.05 2.46
N TYR A 124 18.04 1.38 3.51
CA TYR A 124 17.80 -0.05 3.51
C TYR A 124 16.46 -0.38 4.15
N ILE A 125 15.77 -1.39 3.59
CA ILE A 125 14.60 -2.02 4.20
C ILE A 125 15.01 -3.41 4.66
N ARG A 126 14.59 -3.78 5.86
CA ARG A 126 14.77 -5.11 6.46
C ARG A 126 13.40 -5.78 6.63
N ILE A 127 13.32 -7.02 6.21
CA ILE A 127 12.13 -7.88 6.26
C ILE A 127 12.48 -9.20 6.94
#